data_0b7a79aea93123a898ad26a5740116ba
#
_entry.id   0b7a79aea93123a898ad26a5740116ba
#
_cell.length_a   1.000
_cell.length_b   1.000
_cell.length_c   1.000
_cell.angle_alpha   90.00
_cell.angle_beta   90.00
_cell.angle_gamma   90.00
#
_symmetry.space_group_name_H-M   'P 1'
#
loop_
_entity.id
_entity.type
_entity.pdbx_description
1 polymer ?
#
loop_
_entity_poly.entity_id
_entity_poly.type
_entity_poly.pdbx_seq_one_letter_code
_entity_poly.pdbx_strand_id
1 'polypeptide(L)' 'MARYKYTIVLEPNYPEEGYTVRVPALPGCITYGRTKVEALSRAKEAIEGFIEGLEKAGEPVPEEVTPAELDTVTV' A
#
# COMPACT_ATOMS: atom_id res chain seq x y z
N MET A 1 -16.83 0.53 8.76
CA MET A 1 -17.15 0.24 7.35
C MET A 1 -16.08 0.83 6.45
N ALA A 2 -15.58 0.03 5.52
CA ALA A 2 -14.54 0.50 4.60
C ALA A 2 -15.17 1.43 3.57
N ARG A 3 -14.64 2.63 3.45
CA ARG A 3 -15.12 3.64 2.50
C ARG A 3 -14.19 3.77 1.30
N TYR A 4 -13.00 3.20 1.41
CA TYR A 4 -11.97 3.31 0.38
C TYR A 4 -11.44 1.95 0.05
N LYS A 5 -11.08 1.78 -1.19
CA LYS A 5 -10.50 0.54 -1.67
C LYS A 5 -9.29 0.89 -2.54
N TYR A 6 -8.12 0.41 -2.14
CA TYR A 6 -6.89 0.72 -2.85
C TYR A 6 -6.16 -0.53 -3.27
N THR A 7 -5.54 -0.45 -4.43
CA THR A 7 -4.61 -1.48 -4.88
C THR A 7 -3.32 -1.31 -4.09
N ILE A 8 -2.75 -2.43 -3.65
CA ILE A 8 -1.45 -2.42 -2.99
C ILE A 8 -0.48 -3.28 -3.79
N VAL A 9 0.81 -2.96 -3.66
CA VAL A 9 1.88 -3.72 -4.27
C VAL A 9 2.65 -4.42 -3.17
N LEU A 10 2.69 -5.75 -3.24
CA LEU A 10 3.42 -6.58 -2.28
C LEU A 10 4.72 -7.04 -2.93
N GLU A 11 5.84 -6.68 -2.34
CA GLU A 11 7.15 -7.09 -2.84
C GLU A 11 7.86 -7.96 -1.82
N PRO A 12 8.14 -9.24 -2.15
CA PRO A 12 8.93 -10.07 -1.26
C PRO A 12 10.33 -9.47 -1.09
N ASN A 13 10.85 -9.49 0.12
CA ASN A 13 12.18 -8.92 0.42
C ASN A 13 13.29 -9.96 0.30
N TYR A 14 13.21 -10.80 -0.71
CA TYR A 14 14.18 -11.84 -0.96
C TYR A 14 15.60 -11.28 -1.12
N PRO A 15 16.62 -11.90 -0.54
CA PRO A 15 16.60 -13.18 0.20
C PRO A 15 16.16 -13.09 1.65
N GLU A 16 15.95 -11.89 2.20
CA GLU A 16 15.40 -11.74 3.54
C GLU A 16 13.94 -12.16 3.58
N GLU A 17 13.43 -12.39 4.76
CA GLU A 17 12.02 -12.67 4.95
C GLU A 17 11.23 -11.38 4.95
N GLY A 18 9.95 -11.50 4.62
CA GLY A 18 9.04 -10.39 4.74
C GLY A 18 8.63 -9.78 3.41
N TYR A 19 7.73 -8.84 3.52
CA TYR A 19 7.15 -8.16 2.38
C TYR A 19 7.11 -6.67 2.63
N THR A 20 7.48 -5.91 1.61
CA THR A 20 7.26 -4.46 1.61
C THR A 20 5.97 -4.20 0.85
N VAL A 21 5.13 -3.33 1.40
CA VAL A 21 3.85 -2.99 0.81
C VAL A 21 3.86 -1.51 0.45
N ARG A 22 3.48 -1.21 -0.78
CA ARG A 22 3.29 0.16 -1.22
C ARG A 22 1.87 0.34 -1.72
N VAL A 23 1.34 1.54 -1.50
CA VAL A 23 0.00 1.90 -1.97
C VAL A 23 0.17 2.98 -3.04
N PRO A 24 0.08 2.62 -4.33
CA PRO A 24 0.36 3.58 -5.40
C PRO A 24 -0.47 4.86 -5.34
N ALA A 25 -1.75 4.77 -4.95
CA ALA A 25 -2.61 5.95 -4.89
C ALA A 25 -2.28 6.88 -3.72
N LEU A 26 -1.51 6.40 -2.74
CA LEU A 26 -1.16 7.17 -1.54
C LEU A 26 0.37 7.29 -1.47
N PRO A 27 0.96 8.27 -2.15
CA PRO A 27 2.42 8.43 -2.16
C PRO A 27 2.99 8.55 -0.76
N GLY A 28 4.00 7.73 -0.48
CA GLY A 28 4.61 7.70 0.85
C GLY A 28 3.97 6.70 1.81
N CYS A 29 2.85 6.09 1.42
CA CYS A 29 2.21 5.07 2.26
C CYS A 29 2.89 3.73 2.00
N ILE A 30 3.87 3.42 2.82
CA ILE A 30 4.68 2.20 2.71
C ILE A 30 4.71 1.51 4.05
N THR A 31 4.59 0.20 4.05
CA THR A 31 4.67 -0.57 5.28
C THR A 31 5.36 -1.91 5.03
N TYR A 32 5.51 -2.69 6.07
CA TYR A 32 6.25 -3.93 6.04
C TYR A 32 5.58 -4.97 6.93
N GLY A 33 5.64 -6.22 6.52
CA GLY A 33 5.20 -7.33 7.35
C GLY A 33 6.10 -8.52 7.16
N ARG A 34 6.25 -9.34 8.18
CA ARG A 34 7.13 -10.51 8.12
C ARG A 34 6.53 -11.62 7.29
N THR A 35 5.21 -11.69 7.26
CA THR A 35 4.47 -12.66 6.45
C THR A 35 3.51 -11.89 5.57
N LYS A 36 2.95 -12.57 4.58
CA LYS A 36 1.97 -11.94 3.70
C LYS A 36 0.73 -11.49 4.50
N VAL A 37 0.27 -12.33 5.41
CA VAL A 37 -0.90 -12.01 6.24
C VAL A 37 -0.63 -10.77 7.09
N GLU A 38 0.54 -10.72 7.73
CA GLU A 38 0.92 -9.56 8.53
C GLU A 38 1.04 -8.31 7.66
N ALA A 39 1.64 -8.45 6.48
CA ALA A 39 1.80 -7.33 5.56
C ALA A 39 0.45 -6.74 5.15
N LEU A 40 -0.52 -7.59 4.88
CA LEU A 40 -1.86 -7.14 4.51
C LEU A 40 -2.55 -6.43 5.68
N SER A 41 -2.40 -6.96 6.89
CA SER A 41 -2.96 -6.34 8.08
C SER A 41 -2.34 -4.97 8.33
N ARG A 42 -1.03 -4.87 8.20
CA ARG A 42 -0.32 -3.61 8.37
C ARG A 42 -0.66 -2.61 7.28
N ALA A 43 -0.89 -3.09 6.06
CA ALA A 43 -1.31 -2.22 4.97
C ALA A 43 -2.65 -1.55 5.29
N LYS A 44 -3.58 -2.32 5.84
CA LYS A 44 -4.88 -1.77 6.23
C LYS A 44 -4.70 -0.65 7.25
N GLU A 45 -3.92 -0.90 8.29
CA GLU A 45 -3.67 0.10 9.32
C GLU A 45 -2.97 1.34 8.75
N ALA A 46 -1.99 1.13 7.88
CA ALA A 46 -1.24 2.23 7.29
C ALA A 46 -2.13 3.10 6.42
N ILE A 47 -3.03 2.50 5.65
CA ILE A 47 -3.95 3.24 4.81
C ILE A 47 -4.93 4.03 5.67
N GLU A 48 -5.49 3.40 6.70
CA GLU A 48 -6.42 4.07 7.60
C GLU A 48 -5.78 5.28 8.27
N GLY A 49 -4.55 5.11 8.77
CA GLY A 49 -3.83 6.21 9.39
C GLY A 49 -3.48 7.32 8.42
N PHE A 50 -3.11 6.96 7.19
CA PHE A 50 -2.77 7.92 6.16
C PHE A 50 -3.97 8.79 5.78
N ILE A 51 -5.13 8.14 5.58
CA ILE A 51 -6.37 8.84 5.25
C ILE A 51 -6.79 9.75 6.40
N GLU A 52 -6.72 9.25 7.64
CA GLU A 52 -7.07 10.04 8.80
C GLU A 52 -6.20 11.28 8.90
N GLY A 53 -4.90 11.14 8.64
CA GLY A 53 -4.00 12.27 8.63
C GLY A 53 -4.36 13.32 7.60
N LEU A 54 -4.74 12.88 6.40
CA LEU A 54 -5.16 13.79 5.33
C LEU A 54 -6.44 14.54 5.73
N GLU A 55 -7.40 13.80 6.26
CA GLU A 55 -8.67 14.41 6.68
C GLU A 55 -8.48 15.44 7.78
N LYS A 56 -7.61 15.14 8.74
CA LYS A 56 -7.31 16.08 9.82
C LYS A 56 -6.62 17.33 9.31
N ALA A 57 -5.80 17.19 8.28
CA ALA A 57 -5.11 18.32 7.67
C ALA A 57 -5.99 19.10 6.69
N GLY A 58 -7.20 18.61 6.45
CA GLY A 58 -8.09 19.26 5.49
C GLY A 58 -7.67 19.05 4.05
N GLU A 59 -6.88 18.03 3.79
CA GLU A 59 -6.41 17.74 2.44
C GLU A 59 -7.28 16.68 1.78
N PRO A 60 -7.42 16.73 0.45
CA PRO A 60 -8.24 15.73 -0.25
C PRO A 60 -7.62 14.34 -0.16
N VAL A 61 -8.47 13.33 -0.03
CA VAL A 61 -8.03 11.93 -0.03
C VAL A 61 -7.94 11.48 -1.48
N PRO A 62 -6.76 11.03 -1.93
CA PRO A 62 -6.60 10.58 -3.32
C PRO A 62 -7.52 9.40 -3.65
N GLU A 63 -7.97 9.35 -4.87
CA GLU A 63 -8.75 8.24 -5.37
C GLU A 63 -7.84 7.13 -5.86
N GLU A 64 -8.39 5.93 -5.97
CA GLU A 64 -7.65 4.79 -6.49
C GLU A 64 -7.16 5.07 -7.90
N VAL A 65 -5.94 4.63 -8.19
CA VAL A 65 -5.38 4.73 -9.53
C VAL A 65 -5.53 3.40 -10.25
N THR A 66 -5.33 3.42 -11.57
CA THR A 66 -5.31 2.19 -12.34
C THR A 66 -4.27 1.25 -11.76
N PRO A 67 -4.63 -0.01 -11.50
CA PRO A 67 -3.68 -0.96 -10.94
C PRO A 67 -2.41 -1.05 -11.77
N ALA A 68 -1.29 -1.20 -11.08
CA ALA A 68 0.00 -1.33 -11.73
C ALA A 68 0.03 -2.62 -12.56
N GLU A 69 0.69 -2.56 -13.71
CA GLU A 69 0.89 -3.73 -14.54
C GLU A 69 2.33 -4.19 -14.40
N LEU A 70 2.49 -5.50 -14.41
CA LEU A 70 3.81 -6.12 -14.37
C LEU A 70 4.12 -6.65 -15.76
N ASP A 71 5.30 -6.32 -16.24
CA ASP A 71 5.73 -6.79 -17.55
C ASP A 71 7.21 -7.12 -17.51
N THR A 72 7.68 -7.82 -18.51
CA THR A 72 9.09 -8.17 -18.62
C THR A 72 9.62 -7.76 -19.97
N VAL A 73 10.89 -7.38 -19.98
CA VAL A 73 11.58 -7.02 -21.22
C VAL A 73 12.83 -7.89 -21.29
N THR A 74 13.02 -8.55 -22.43
CA THR A 74 14.21 -9.35 -22.67
C THR A 74 15.26 -8.48 -23.32
N VAL A 75 16.44 -8.49 -22.75
CA VAL A 75 17.57 -7.71 -23.27
C VAL A 75 18.72 -8.62 -23.62
#